data_76bb417b3a52aba1fcd5fe8daa55acf3
#
_entry.id   76bb417b3a52aba1fcd5fe8daa55acf3
#
_cell.length_a   1.000
_cell.length_b   1.000
_cell.length_c   1.000
_cell.angle_alpha   90.00
_cell.angle_beta   90.00
_cell.angle_gamma   90.00
#
_symmetry.space_group_name_H-M   'P 1'
#
loop_
_entity.id
_entity.type
_entity.pdbx_description
1 polymer ?
#
loop_
_entity_poly.entity_id
_entity_poly.type
_entity_poly.pdbx_seq_one_letter_code
_entity_poly.pdbx_strand_id
1 'polypeptide(L)'
;MVKIIILLLFAVIFSLVQGIVYLILGTTPAKEAKKQIKRIKNSRMVTRFILEKQLWLKKMGASIFLKDQLTVSQWYLAKTLMALMLGGLSYFVAGAIFKANSAKIIAVVVVGIIGFFLLDFVLRLQNKSSNDEMLSDIMEMSRSVLYGKKGGQYIVDALKDAVIVVENKRLKTALMNLRNNLDSGVSLNDCLDELEMSFANGEISSFCTVIKSLQATGQVNEALSGR
;
A
#
# COMPACT_ATOMS: atom_id res chain seq x y z
N MET A 1 -27.46 -4.92 31.28
CA MET A 1 -26.90 -3.64 31.73
C MET A 1 -25.45 -3.41 31.33
N VAL A 2 -24.52 -4.32 31.64
CA VAL A 2 -23.07 -4.16 31.33
C VAL A 2 -22.80 -3.90 29.85
N LYS A 3 -23.44 -4.62 28.93
CA LYS A 3 -23.27 -4.44 27.47
C LYS A 3 -23.68 -3.05 26.98
N ILE A 4 -24.72 -2.47 27.55
CA ILE A 4 -25.20 -1.12 27.18
C ILE A 4 -24.23 -0.05 27.70
N ILE A 5 -23.68 -0.24 28.91
CA ILE A 5 -22.68 0.66 29.48
C ILE A 5 -21.40 0.64 28.64
N ILE A 6 -20.95 -0.54 28.19
CA ILE A 6 -19.78 -0.67 27.30
C ILE A 6 -20.03 0.03 25.97
N LEU A 7 -21.20 -0.10 25.38
CA LEU A 7 -21.56 0.53 24.11
C LEU A 7 -21.66 2.04 24.21
N LEU A 8 -22.26 2.56 25.30
CA LEU A 8 -22.29 3.99 25.62
C LEU A 8 -20.89 4.56 25.83
N LEU A 9 -20.05 3.85 26.54
CA LEU A 9 -18.68 4.26 26.83
C LEU A 9 -17.82 4.28 25.54
N PHE A 10 -18.05 3.31 24.65
CA PHE A 10 -17.44 3.28 23.32
C PHE A 10 -17.87 4.52 22.49
N ALA A 11 -19.16 4.87 22.50
CA ALA A 11 -19.68 6.04 21.79
C ALA A 11 -19.08 7.35 22.34
N VAL A 12 -18.91 7.47 23.67
CA VAL A 12 -18.30 8.64 24.32
C VAL A 12 -16.81 8.76 23.95
N ILE A 13 -16.05 7.67 23.98
CA ILE A 13 -14.63 7.67 23.60
C ILE A 13 -14.48 8.01 22.11
N PHE A 14 -15.34 7.46 21.25
CA PHE A 14 -15.35 7.76 19.83
C PHE A 14 -15.66 9.25 19.56
N SER A 15 -16.64 9.82 20.26
CA SER A 15 -16.98 11.25 20.18
C SER A 15 -15.84 12.14 20.68
N LEU A 16 -15.18 11.78 21.79
CA LEU A 16 -14.02 12.50 22.31
C LEU A 16 -12.83 12.48 21.32
N VAL A 17 -12.55 11.32 20.72
CA VAL A 17 -11.48 11.21 19.70
C VAL A 17 -11.82 12.03 18.47
N GLN A 18 -13.07 12.02 17.99
CA GLN A 18 -13.51 12.90 16.91
C GLN A 18 -13.38 14.38 17.29
N GLY A 19 -13.75 14.75 18.52
CA GLY A 19 -13.58 16.11 19.03
C GLY A 19 -12.12 16.56 19.08
N ILE A 20 -11.21 15.71 19.54
CA ILE A 20 -9.76 15.98 19.57
C ILE A 20 -9.20 16.10 18.15
N VAL A 21 -9.59 15.22 17.25
CA VAL A 21 -9.18 15.28 15.83
C VAL A 21 -9.71 16.57 15.18
N TYR A 22 -10.95 16.97 15.48
CA TYR A 22 -11.52 18.22 14.98
C TYR A 22 -10.83 19.46 15.59
N LEU A 23 -10.47 19.43 16.88
CA LEU A 23 -9.69 20.47 17.54
C LEU A 23 -8.28 20.61 16.96
N ILE A 24 -7.60 19.50 16.68
CA ILE A 24 -6.25 19.50 16.09
C ILE A 24 -6.30 19.97 14.63
N LEU A 25 -7.34 19.63 13.89
CA LEU A 25 -7.50 20.01 12.48
C LEU A 25 -8.23 21.34 12.29
N GLY A 26 -9.05 21.77 13.25
CA GLY A 26 -10.01 22.88 13.13
C GLY A 26 -9.66 24.17 13.87
N THR A 27 -8.78 24.17 14.84
CA THR A 27 -8.46 25.38 15.60
C THR A 27 -7.12 26.01 15.23
N THR A 28 -7.14 27.30 15.16
CA THR A 28 -6.19 28.28 14.66
C THR A 28 -5.03 28.74 15.56
N PRO A 29 -4.42 28.00 16.44
CA PRO A 29 -3.00 28.20 16.69
C PRO A 29 -2.18 27.52 15.57
N ALA A 30 -2.89 27.07 14.55
CA ALA A 30 -2.42 26.36 13.38
C ALA A 30 -1.46 27.15 12.48
N LYS A 31 -1.30 28.46 12.60
CA LYS A 31 -0.29 29.16 11.78
C LYS A 31 1.14 28.85 12.22
N GLU A 32 1.39 28.78 13.52
CA GLU A 32 2.73 28.43 14.04
C GLU A 32 3.00 26.92 13.96
N ALA A 33 2.03 26.09 14.30
CA ALA A 33 2.12 24.64 14.13
C ALA A 33 2.28 24.26 12.64
N LYS A 34 1.54 24.88 11.72
CA LYS A 34 1.72 24.71 10.27
C LYS A 34 3.12 25.17 9.82
N LYS A 35 3.67 26.23 10.40
CA LYS A 35 5.02 26.72 10.07
C LYS A 35 6.12 25.78 10.57
N GLN A 36 5.94 25.19 11.76
CA GLN A 36 6.84 24.16 12.29
C GLN A 36 6.72 22.84 11.54
N ILE A 37 5.49 22.37 11.25
CA ILE A 37 5.23 21.17 10.43
C ILE A 37 5.78 21.37 9.02
N LYS A 38 5.69 22.58 8.43
CA LYS A 38 6.25 22.87 7.12
C LYS A 38 7.80 22.85 7.15
N ARG A 39 8.42 23.28 8.26
CA ARG A 39 9.89 23.17 8.44
C ARG A 39 10.35 21.72 8.60
N ILE A 40 9.62 20.92 9.39
CA ILE A 40 9.89 19.48 9.56
C ILE A 40 9.65 18.72 8.26
N LYS A 41 8.59 19.04 7.53
CA LYS A 41 8.26 18.43 6.22
C LYS A 41 9.32 18.74 5.15
N ASN A 42 10.04 19.85 5.25
CA ASN A 42 11.12 20.21 4.33
C ASN A 42 12.49 19.59 4.71
N SER A 43 12.59 18.86 5.81
CA SER A 43 13.81 18.10 6.12
C SER A 43 13.97 16.95 5.11
N ARG A 44 15.14 16.85 4.46
CA ARG A 44 15.44 15.79 3.48
C ARG A 44 15.19 14.38 4.03
N MET A 45 15.42 14.14 5.32
CA MET A 45 15.15 12.86 5.98
C MET A 45 13.65 12.55 6.05
N VAL A 46 12.83 13.52 6.47
CA VAL A 46 11.37 13.34 6.59
C VAL A 46 10.74 13.13 5.21
N THR A 47 11.22 13.86 4.20
CA THR A 47 10.73 13.70 2.83
C THR A 47 11.04 12.31 2.28
N ARG A 48 12.27 11.80 2.51
CA ARG A 48 12.64 10.42 2.12
C ARG A 48 11.79 9.37 2.84
N PHE A 49 11.64 9.50 4.16
CA PHE A 49 10.80 8.56 4.93
C PHE A 49 9.34 8.55 4.47
N ILE A 50 8.75 9.73 4.20
CA ILE A 50 7.39 9.83 3.67
C ILE A 50 7.29 9.18 2.30
N LEU A 51 8.26 9.41 1.41
CA LEU A 51 8.29 8.84 0.07
C LEU A 51 8.42 7.30 0.12
N GLU A 52 9.36 6.78 0.91
CA GLU A 52 9.54 5.34 1.09
C GLU A 52 8.28 4.67 1.65
N LYS A 53 7.64 5.30 2.64
CA LYS A 53 6.40 4.78 3.22
C LYS A 53 5.23 4.86 2.25
N GLN A 54 5.17 5.90 1.42
CA GLN A 54 4.14 6.02 0.38
C GLN A 54 4.31 4.95 -0.71
N LEU A 55 5.55 4.70 -1.14
CA LEU A 55 5.87 3.60 -2.06
C LEU A 55 5.52 2.24 -1.45
N TRP A 56 5.83 2.04 -0.17
CA TRP A 56 5.45 0.82 0.53
C TRP A 56 3.93 0.61 0.58
N LEU A 57 3.15 1.65 0.90
CA LEU A 57 1.69 1.60 0.88
C LEU A 57 1.15 1.30 -0.52
N LYS A 58 1.72 1.91 -1.56
CA LYS A 58 1.38 1.63 -2.96
C LYS A 58 1.64 0.16 -3.31
N LYS A 59 2.83 -0.36 -2.97
CA LYS A 59 3.22 -1.76 -3.18
C LYS A 59 2.29 -2.75 -2.46
N MET A 60 1.83 -2.42 -1.25
CA MET A 60 0.90 -3.26 -0.47
C MET A 60 -0.55 -3.15 -0.95
N GLY A 61 -0.84 -2.34 -1.95
CA GLY A 61 -2.19 -2.19 -2.50
C GLY A 61 -3.16 -1.45 -1.59
N ALA A 62 -2.68 -0.62 -0.67
CA ALA A 62 -3.53 0.12 0.26
C ALA A 62 -4.58 1.00 -0.44
N SER A 63 -4.27 1.54 -1.62
CA SER A 63 -5.18 2.35 -2.44
C SER A 63 -6.41 1.59 -2.97
N ILE A 64 -6.34 0.26 -3.07
CA ILE A 64 -7.44 -0.56 -3.59
C ILE A 64 -8.45 -0.90 -2.50
N PHE A 65 -7.93 -1.18 -1.30
CA PHE A 65 -8.78 -1.53 -0.16
C PHE A 65 -9.50 -0.32 0.42
N LEU A 66 -8.99 0.90 0.22
CA LEU A 66 -9.47 2.13 0.84
C LEU A 66 -9.91 3.20 -0.17
N LYS A 67 -10.27 2.83 -1.39
CA LYS A 67 -10.87 3.64 -2.48
C LYS A 67 -10.24 5.00 -2.82
N ASP A 68 -9.30 5.51 -2.02
CA ASP A 68 -8.66 6.82 -2.21
C ASP A 68 -7.14 6.75 -2.07
N GLN A 69 -6.44 7.74 -2.61
CA GLN A 69 -5.00 7.91 -2.45
C GLN A 69 -4.69 8.20 -0.97
N LEU A 70 -4.51 7.14 -0.18
CA LEU A 70 -4.13 7.25 1.22
C LEU A 70 -2.77 7.95 1.35
N THR A 71 -2.82 9.14 1.93
CA THR A 71 -1.60 9.84 2.34
C THR A 71 -0.98 9.16 3.55
N VAL A 72 0.35 9.18 3.63
CA VAL A 72 1.09 8.62 4.78
C VAL A 72 0.59 9.17 6.11
N SER A 73 0.19 10.45 6.16
CA SER A 73 -0.38 11.06 7.36
C SER A 73 -1.70 10.44 7.80
N GLN A 74 -2.59 10.12 6.85
CA GLN A 74 -3.86 9.44 7.15
C GLN A 74 -3.63 8.01 7.64
N TRP A 75 -2.64 7.31 7.09
CA TRP A 75 -2.26 5.98 7.55
C TRP A 75 -1.76 5.98 9.00
N TYR A 76 -0.87 6.91 9.36
CA TYR A 76 -0.41 7.03 10.76
C TYR A 76 -1.51 7.51 11.70
N LEU A 77 -2.42 8.37 11.23
CA LEU A 77 -3.58 8.79 12.01
C LEU A 77 -4.50 7.59 12.30
N ALA A 78 -4.77 6.74 11.30
CA ALA A 78 -5.55 5.52 11.49
C ALA A 78 -4.89 4.56 12.50
N LYS A 79 -3.56 4.40 12.44
CA LYS A 79 -2.81 3.58 13.40
C LYS A 79 -2.88 4.11 14.82
N THR A 80 -2.69 5.42 15.02
CA THR A 80 -2.76 6.02 16.36
C THR A 80 -4.17 5.93 16.93
N LEU A 81 -5.18 6.10 16.10
CA LEU A 81 -6.58 5.98 16.49
C LEU A 81 -6.91 4.53 16.90
N MET A 82 -6.44 3.54 16.14
CA MET A 82 -6.60 2.12 16.47
C MET A 82 -5.88 1.75 17.78
N ALA A 83 -4.66 2.24 17.97
CA ALA A 83 -3.89 2.03 19.20
C ALA A 83 -4.60 2.63 20.44
N LEU A 84 -5.16 3.84 20.31
CA LEU A 84 -5.91 4.50 21.38
C LEU A 84 -7.21 3.76 21.71
N MET A 85 -7.94 3.30 20.68
CA MET A 85 -9.17 2.54 20.88
C MET A 85 -8.90 1.22 21.61
N LEU A 86 -7.93 0.42 21.14
CA LEU A 86 -7.60 -0.87 21.75
C LEU A 86 -6.98 -0.68 23.14
N GLY A 87 -6.09 0.31 23.31
CA GLY A 87 -5.52 0.66 24.61
C GLY A 87 -6.59 1.10 25.62
N GLY A 88 -7.54 1.96 25.20
CA GLY A 88 -8.66 2.36 26.03
C GLY A 88 -9.56 1.21 26.46
N LEU A 89 -9.93 0.33 25.51
CA LEU A 89 -10.71 -0.87 25.80
C LEU A 89 -9.96 -1.80 26.78
N SER A 90 -8.64 -1.96 26.59
CA SER A 90 -7.83 -2.81 27.47
C SER A 90 -7.78 -2.29 28.90
N TYR A 91 -7.86 -0.98 29.12
CA TYR A 91 -7.91 -0.40 30.47
C TYR A 91 -9.14 -0.87 31.26
N PHE A 92 -10.31 -0.91 30.62
CA PHE A 92 -11.55 -1.38 31.26
C PHE A 92 -11.50 -2.88 31.55
N VAL A 93 -11.00 -3.69 30.59
CA VAL A 93 -10.86 -5.14 30.78
C VAL A 93 -9.83 -5.43 31.89
N ALA A 94 -8.68 -4.74 31.85
CA ALA A 94 -7.67 -4.88 32.87
C ALA A 94 -8.14 -4.44 34.26
N GLY A 95 -9.05 -3.43 34.33
CA GLY A 95 -9.71 -2.99 35.56
C GLY A 95 -10.55 -4.08 36.25
N ALA A 96 -11.14 -4.98 35.44
CA ALA A 96 -11.92 -6.09 35.94
C ALA A 96 -11.04 -7.28 36.45
N ILE A 97 -9.83 -7.43 35.87
CA ILE A 97 -8.94 -8.57 36.11
C ILE A 97 -7.88 -8.23 37.18
N PHE A 98 -7.28 -7.05 37.09
CA PHE A 98 -6.15 -6.64 37.91
C PHE A 98 -6.55 -5.62 38.99
N LYS A 99 -6.22 -5.88 40.25
CA LYS A 99 -6.40 -4.90 41.33
C LYS A 99 -5.32 -3.83 41.35
N ALA A 100 -4.09 -4.16 40.94
CA ALA A 100 -2.95 -3.26 40.94
C ALA A 100 -3.00 -2.26 39.74
N ASN A 101 -2.87 -0.96 39.99
CA ASN A 101 -2.90 0.05 38.96
C ASN A 101 -1.71 -0.03 37.98
N SER A 102 -0.54 -0.48 38.45
CA SER A 102 0.64 -0.70 37.60
C SER A 102 0.40 -1.75 36.51
N ALA A 103 -0.27 -2.87 36.88
CA ALA A 103 -0.62 -3.91 35.91
C ALA A 103 -1.60 -3.43 34.83
N LYS A 104 -2.56 -2.57 35.19
CA LYS A 104 -3.49 -1.95 34.22
C LYS A 104 -2.76 -1.09 33.21
N ILE A 105 -1.81 -0.26 33.67
CA ILE A 105 -1.03 0.63 32.78
C ILE A 105 -0.18 -0.19 31.81
N ILE A 106 0.49 -1.24 32.32
CA ILE A 106 1.29 -2.15 31.47
C ILE A 106 0.41 -2.79 30.39
N ALA A 107 -0.78 -3.29 30.76
CA ALA A 107 -1.72 -3.90 29.82
C ALA A 107 -2.14 -2.92 28.72
N VAL A 108 -2.46 -1.66 29.07
CA VAL A 108 -2.82 -0.60 28.11
C VAL A 108 -1.68 -0.33 27.13
N VAL A 109 -0.45 -0.21 27.62
CA VAL A 109 0.72 0.04 26.78
C VAL A 109 0.96 -1.11 25.81
N VAL A 110 0.93 -2.35 26.32
CA VAL A 110 1.18 -3.54 25.47
C VAL A 110 0.10 -3.67 24.39
N VAL A 111 -1.18 -3.56 24.76
CA VAL A 111 -2.30 -3.67 23.80
C VAL A 111 -2.29 -2.50 22.82
N GLY A 112 -1.95 -1.29 23.27
CA GLY A 112 -1.79 -0.12 22.40
C GLY A 112 -0.70 -0.32 21.34
N ILE A 113 0.46 -0.88 21.72
CA ILE A 113 1.55 -1.22 20.79
C ILE A 113 1.08 -2.27 19.79
N ILE A 114 0.42 -3.34 20.25
CA ILE A 114 -0.15 -4.36 19.36
C ILE A 114 -1.13 -3.71 18.37
N GLY A 115 -2.04 -2.86 18.85
CA GLY A 115 -3.01 -2.14 18.01
C GLY A 115 -2.37 -1.26 16.95
N PHE A 116 -1.24 -0.62 17.27
CA PHE A 116 -0.48 0.19 16.33
C PHE A 116 0.10 -0.63 15.16
N PHE A 117 0.58 -1.84 15.43
CA PHE A 117 1.15 -2.72 14.39
C PHE A 117 0.10 -3.57 13.67
N LEU A 118 -1.08 -3.74 14.26
CA LEU A 118 -2.14 -4.61 13.73
C LEU A 118 -2.56 -4.21 12.32
N LEU A 119 -2.69 -2.92 12.02
CA LEU A 119 -3.03 -2.43 10.67
C LEU A 119 -1.96 -2.78 9.63
N ASP A 120 -0.68 -2.70 9.96
CA ASP A 120 0.39 -3.14 9.04
C ASP A 120 0.34 -4.64 8.80
N PHE A 121 -0.01 -5.42 9.82
CA PHE A 121 -0.14 -6.87 9.73
C PHE A 121 -1.33 -7.26 8.84
N VAL A 122 -2.50 -6.65 9.06
CA VAL A 122 -3.70 -6.88 8.24
C VAL A 122 -3.43 -6.53 6.77
N LEU A 123 -2.76 -5.38 6.51
CA LEU A 123 -2.42 -4.99 5.15
C LEU A 123 -1.47 -5.99 4.48
N ARG A 124 -0.51 -6.54 5.22
CA ARG A 124 0.38 -7.61 4.71
C ARG A 124 -0.37 -8.89 4.37
N LEU A 125 -1.31 -9.31 5.24
CA LEU A 125 -2.15 -10.48 4.98
C LEU A 125 -3.01 -10.29 3.74
N GLN A 126 -3.66 -9.13 3.60
CA GLN A 126 -4.45 -8.81 2.43
C GLN A 126 -3.61 -8.77 1.15
N ASN A 127 -2.41 -8.18 1.21
CA ASN A 127 -1.52 -8.19 0.06
C ASN A 127 -1.08 -9.61 -0.32
N LYS A 128 -0.83 -10.49 0.67
CA LYS A 128 -0.50 -11.89 0.42
C LYS A 128 -1.66 -12.61 -0.29
N SER A 129 -2.89 -12.49 0.24
CA SER A 129 -4.08 -13.07 -0.40
C SER A 129 -4.28 -12.54 -1.83
N SER A 130 -4.13 -11.23 -2.03
CA SER A 130 -4.22 -10.62 -3.37
C SER A 130 -3.13 -11.10 -4.32
N ASN A 131 -1.92 -11.38 -3.81
CA ASN A 131 -0.83 -11.93 -4.64
C ASN A 131 -1.11 -13.37 -5.04
N ASP A 132 -1.66 -14.19 -4.12
CA ASP A 132 -2.01 -15.58 -4.41
C ASP A 132 -3.14 -15.65 -5.47
N GLU A 133 -4.13 -14.76 -5.39
CA GLU A 133 -5.18 -14.64 -6.39
C GLU A 133 -4.67 -14.19 -7.77
N MET A 134 -3.63 -13.34 -7.81
CA MET A 134 -3.03 -12.87 -9.06
C MET A 134 -2.10 -13.88 -9.72
N LEU A 135 -1.70 -14.95 -9.05
CA LEU A 135 -0.68 -15.88 -9.56
C LEU A 135 -1.09 -16.52 -10.88
N SER A 136 -2.35 -16.95 -11.00
CA SER A 136 -2.90 -17.51 -12.26
C SER A 136 -2.81 -16.52 -13.41
N ASP A 137 -3.21 -15.28 -13.16
CA ASP A 137 -3.21 -14.21 -14.16
C ASP A 137 -1.80 -13.84 -14.60
N ILE A 138 -0.82 -13.83 -13.67
CA ILE A 138 0.60 -13.59 -14.00
C ILE A 138 1.13 -14.69 -14.90
N MET A 139 0.75 -15.95 -14.64
CA MET A 139 1.14 -17.07 -15.50
C MET A 139 0.52 -16.97 -16.90
N GLU A 140 -0.76 -16.62 -17.00
CA GLU A 140 -1.45 -16.45 -18.28
C GLU A 140 -0.90 -15.28 -19.07
N MET A 141 -0.67 -14.15 -18.41
CA MET A 141 0.01 -12.99 -18.99
C MET A 141 1.37 -13.36 -19.54
N SER A 142 2.17 -14.10 -18.76
CA SER A 142 3.52 -14.54 -19.17
C SER A 142 3.47 -15.45 -20.39
N ARG A 143 2.50 -16.38 -20.42
CA ARG A 143 2.27 -17.27 -21.59
C ARG A 143 1.84 -16.48 -22.81
N SER A 144 0.92 -15.54 -22.67
CA SER A 144 0.43 -14.68 -23.75
C SER A 144 1.59 -13.92 -24.41
N VAL A 145 2.45 -13.30 -23.61
CA VAL A 145 3.64 -12.57 -24.11
C VAL A 145 4.61 -13.54 -24.81
N LEU A 146 4.84 -14.71 -24.22
CA LEU A 146 5.73 -15.72 -24.81
C LEU A 146 5.21 -16.22 -26.17
N TYR A 147 3.90 -16.49 -26.30
CA TYR A 147 3.30 -16.92 -27.56
C TYR A 147 3.31 -15.81 -28.59
N GLY A 148 3.01 -14.56 -28.22
CA GLY A 148 3.14 -13.41 -29.11
C GLY A 148 4.57 -13.27 -29.66
N LYS A 149 5.59 -13.39 -28.79
CA LYS A 149 6.99 -13.34 -29.19
C LYS A 149 7.38 -14.51 -30.12
N LYS A 150 6.93 -15.73 -29.83
CA LYS A 150 7.12 -16.90 -30.71
C LYS A 150 6.42 -16.74 -32.07
N GLY A 151 5.30 -16.05 -32.10
CA GLY A 151 4.55 -15.68 -33.29
C GLY A 151 5.18 -14.54 -34.11
N GLY A 152 6.34 -14.01 -33.69
CA GLY A 152 7.03 -12.93 -34.37
C GLY A 152 6.58 -11.52 -34.02
N GLN A 153 5.70 -11.36 -33.03
CA GLN A 153 5.31 -10.03 -32.55
C GLN A 153 6.47 -9.31 -31.85
N TYR A 154 6.47 -7.98 -31.94
CA TYR A 154 7.34 -7.16 -31.08
C TYR A 154 6.94 -7.32 -29.61
N ILE A 155 7.92 -7.33 -28.71
CA ILE A 155 7.71 -7.54 -27.27
C ILE A 155 6.72 -6.51 -26.68
N VAL A 156 6.74 -5.29 -27.19
CA VAL A 156 5.84 -4.21 -26.77
C VAL A 156 4.39 -4.52 -27.14
N ASP A 157 4.15 -5.03 -28.35
CA ASP A 157 2.80 -5.36 -28.80
C ASP A 157 2.24 -6.59 -28.10
N ALA A 158 3.09 -7.64 -27.92
CA ALA A 158 2.73 -8.80 -27.15
C ALA A 158 2.35 -8.45 -25.67
N LEU A 159 3.05 -7.46 -25.10
CA LEU A 159 2.77 -6.99 -23.74
C LEU A 159 1.45 -6.18 -23.67
N LYS A 160 1.13 -5.38 -24.71
CA LYS A 160 -0.14 -4.67 -24.82
C LYS A 160 -1.33 -5.63 -24.93
N ASP A 161 -1.16 -6.72 -25.66
CA ASP A 161 -2.18 -7.73 -25.87
C ASP A 161 -2.42 -8.56 -24.59
N ALA A 162 -1.39 -8.75 -23.77
CA ALA A 162 -1.48 -9.50 -22.53
C ALA A 162 -2.47 -8.93 -21.50
N VAL A 163 -2.88 -7.65 -21.65
CA VAL A 163 -3.94 -7.03 -20.82
C VAL A 163 -5.28 -7.76 -20.94
N ILE A 164 -5.53 -8.39 -22.09
CA ILE A 164 -6.82 -9.02 -22.42
C ILE A 164 -7.05 -10.27 -21.58
N VAL A 165 -5.99 -11.04 -21.31
CA VAL A 165 -6.08 -12.34 -20.60
C VAL A 165 -6.13 -12.19 -19.08
N VAL A 166 -5.90 -11.00 -18.54
CA VAL A 166 -5.87 -10.74 -17.11
C VAL A 166 -7.26 -10.40 -16.59
N GLU A 167 -7.72 -11.12 -15.58
CA GLU A 167 -9.03 -10.92 -14.93
C GLU A 167 -8.92 -10.09 -13.64
N ASN A 168 -7.84 -10.27 -12.87
CA ASN A 168 -7.62 -9.56 -11.62
C ASN A 168 -7.59 -8.05 -11.83
N LYS A 169 -8.53 -7.34 -11.19
CA LYS A 169 -8.72 -5.88 -11.39
C LYS A 169 -7.47 -5.06 -11.10
N ARG A 170 -6.69 -5.44 -10.09
CA ARG A 170 -5.48 -4.72 -9.70
C ARG A 170 -4.40 -4.85 -10.77
N LEU A 171 -4.13 -6.07 -11.19
CA LEU A 171 -3.14 -6.34 -12.23
C LEU A 171 -3.57 -5.75 -13.56
N LYS A 172 -4.83 -5.92 -13.93
CA LYS A 172 -5.43 -5.35 -15.15
C LYS A 172 -5.29 -3.83 -15.21
N THR A 173 -5.61 -3.14 -14.12
CA THR A 173 -5.46 -1.67 -14.05
C THR A 173 -4.00 -1.25 -14.21
N ALA A 174 -3.06 -1.95 -13.58
CA ALA A 174 -1.64 -1.65 -13.71
C ALA A 174 -1.12 -1.90 -15.14
N LEU A 175 -1.58 -2.99 -15.78
CA LEU A 175 -1.25 -3.28 -17.17
C LEU A 175 -1.90 -2.29 -18.17
N MET A 176 -3.10 -1.82 -17.89
CA MET A 176 -3.73 -0.75 -18.68
C MET A 176 -2.90 0.55 -18.60
N ASN A 177 -2.42 0.90 -17.40
CA ASN A 177 -1.54 2.06 -17.24
C ASN A 177 -0.22 1.87 -18.00
N LEU A 178 0.38 0.67 -17.92
CA LEU A 178 1.57 0.32 -18.67
C LEU A 178 1.32 0.47 -20.18
N ARG A 179 0.21 -0.06 -20.71
CA ARG A 179 -0.18 0.10 -22.11
C ARG A 179 -0.31 1.56 -22.51
N ASN A 180 -1.05 2.36 -21.72
CA ASN A 180 -1.24 3.78 -21.99
C ASN A 180 0.08 4.57 -21.99
N ASN A 181 1.01 4.23 -21.07
CA ASN A 181 2.33 4.84 -21.01
C ASN A 181 3.17 4.47 -22.25
N LEU A 182 3.13 3.21 -22.69
CA LEU A 182 3.78 2.77 -23.92
C LEU A 182 3.20 3.45 -25.16
N ASP A 183 1.88 3.61 -25.23
CA ASP A 183 1.20 4.32 -26.32
C ASP A 183 1.55 5.83 -26.32
N SER A 184 1.89 6.38 -25.16
CA SER A 184 2.36 7.76 -24.99
C SER A 184 3.85 7.94 -25.27
N GLY A 185 4.58 6.88 -25.65
CA GLY A 185 6.00 6.93 -26.00
C GLY A 185 6.97 6.82 -24.81
N VAL A 186 6.49 6.44 -23.63
CA VAL A 186 7.36 6.16 -22.47
C VAL A 186 8.18 4.89 -22.75
N SER A 187 9.44 4.86 -22.30
CA SER A 187 10.30 3.71 -22.53
C SER A 187 9.75 2.45 -21.89
N LEU A 188 9.94 1.29 -22.53
CA LEU A 188 9.49 0.00 -21.97
C LEU A 188 10.10 -0.26 -20.59
N ASN A 189 11.38 0.08 -20.39
CA ASN A 189 12.05 -0.12 -19.11
C ASN A 189 11.40 0.70 -18.00
N ASP A 190 11.09 1.97 -18.23
CA ASP A 190 10.42 2.84 -17.24
C ASP A 190 9.01 2.33 -16.92
N CYS A 191 8.27 1.85 -17.92
CA CYS A 191 6.95 1.25 -17.74
C CYS A 191 7.00 -0.03 -16.90
N LEU A 192 8.01 -0.88 -17.13
CA LEU A 192 8.20 -2.11 -16.34
C LEU A 192 8.68 -1.80 -14.91
N ASP A 193 9.51 -0.77 -14.73
CA ASP A 193 9.91 -0.29 -13.40
C ASP A 193 8.70 0.22 -12.61
N GLU A 194 7.80 0.97 -13.25
CA GLU A 194 6.56 1.43 -12.61
C GLU A 194 5.64 0.27 -12.25
N LEU A 195 5.51 -0.74 -13.13
CA LEU A 195 4.75 -1.95 -12.85
C LEU A 195 5.32 -2.68 -11.63
N GLU A 196 6.64 -2.91 -11.59
CA GLU A 196 7.33 -3.57 -10.48
C GLU A 196 7.16 -2.79 -9.17
N MET A 197 7.27 -1.45 -9.20
CA MET A 197 7.06 -0.60 -8.03
C MET A 197 5.62 -0.59 -7.52
N SER A 198 4.66 -1.03 -8.32
CA SER A 198 3.25 -1.04 -7.95
C SER A 198 2.83 -2.27 -7.16
N PHE A 199 3.69 -3.29 -7.08
CA PHE A 199 3.40 -4.56 -6.41
C PHE A 199 4.53 -4.99 -5.48
N ALA A 200 4.18 -5.57 -4.33
CA ALA A 200 5.09 -6.35 -3.49
C ALA A 200 4.92 -7.84 -3.84
N ASN A 201 5.29 -8.21 -5.07
CA ASN A 201 5.10 -9.55 -5.62
C ASN A 201 6.35 -9.97 -6.40
N GLY A 202 6.98 -11.07 -5.98
CA GLY A 202 8.20 -11.60 -6.59
C GLY A 202 8.00 -12.09 -8.03
N GLU A 203 6.82 -12.63 -8.35
CA GLU A 203 6.50 -13.12 -9.69
C GLU A 203 6.42 -11.98 -10.71
N ILE A 204 5.83 -10.85 -10.32
CA ILE A 204 5.80 -9.65 -11.17
C ILE A 204 7.21 -9.11 -11.37
N SER A 205 8.04 -9.08 -10.33
CA SER A 205 9.45 -8.65 -10.44
C SER A 205 10.23 -9.55 -11.37
N SER A 206 10.06 -10.88 -11.25
CA SER A 206 10.67 -11.88 -12.14
C SER A 206 10.20 -11.69 -13.59
N PHE A 207 8.90 -11.50 -13.81
CA PHE A 207 8.34 -11.22 -15.12
C PHE A 207 8.97 -9.96 -15.75
N CYS A 208 9.02 -8.84 -15.03
CA CYS A 208 9.61 -7.59 -15.51
C CYS A 208 11.09 -7.80 -15.88
N THR A 209 11.84 -8.53 -15.06
CA THR A 209 13.26 -8.84 -15.33
C THR A 209 13.42 -9.66 -16.62
N VAL A 210 12.59 -10.67 -16.83
CA VAL A 210 12.60 -11.48 -18.06
C VAL A 210 12.28 -10.65 -19.29
N ILE A 211 11.27 -9.78 -19.22
CA ILE A 211 10.90 -8.91 -20.35
C ILE A 211 12.04 -7.95 -20.70
N LYS A 212 12.68 -7.32 -19.71
CA LYS A 212 13.85 -6.46 -19.92
C LYS A 212 14.99 -7.20 -20.60
N SER A 213 15.26 -8.45 -20.18
CA SER A 213 16.28 -9.30 -20.79
C SER A 213 15.96 -9.65 -22.25
N LEU A 214 14.70 -10.00 -22.54
CA LEU A 214 14.23 -10.30 -23.90
C LEU A 214 14.34 -9.09 -24.83
N GLN A 215 14.03 -7.90 -24.33
CA GLN A 215 14.21 -6.67 -25.07
C GLN A 215 15.69 -6.42 -25.41
N ALA A 216 16.57 -6.53 -24.42
CA ALA A 216 18.00 -6.32 -24.61
C ALA A 216 18.59 -7.30 -25.64
N THR A 217 18.19 -8.58 -25.58
CA THR A 217 18.63 -9.62 -26.54
C THR A 217 18.05 -9.38 -27.92
N GLY A 218 16.79 -8.95 -28.03
CA GLY A 218 16.14 -8.60 -29.30
C GLY A 218 16.84 -7.44 -30.01
N GLN A 219 17.20 -6.40 -29.30
CA GLN A 219 17.92 -5.24 -29.85
C GLN A 219 19.31 -5.62 -30.37
N VAL A 220 20.02 -6.52 -29.68
CA VAL A 220 21.33 -7.01 -30.14
C VAL A 220 21.18 -7.81 -31.44
N ASN A 221 20.17 -8.68 -31.53
CA ASN A 221 19.94 -9.48 -32.75
C ASN A 221 19.54 -8.59 -33.94
N GLU A 222 18.72 -7.57 -33.76
CA GLU A 222 18.38 -6.60 -34.82
C GLU A 222 19.61 -5.81 -35.28
N ALA A 223 20.45 -5.36 -34.35
CA ALA A 223 21.69 -4.66 -34.69
C ALA A 223 22.70 -5.54 -35.45
N LEU A 224 22.71 -6.86 -35.20
CA LEU A 224 23.55 -7.79 -35.92
C LEU A 224 22.98 -8.26 -37.27
N SER A 225 21.65 -8.25 -37.41
CA SER A 225 20.96 -8.61 -38.65
C SER A 225 20.93 -7.50 -39.69
N GLY A 226 21.15 -6.25 -39.27
CA GLY A 226 21.22 -5.04 -40.13
C GLY A 226 22.60 -4.78 -40.77
N ARG A 227 23.53 -5.75 -40.63
CA ARG A 227 24.80 -5.81 -41.38
C ARG A 227 24.73 -6.89 -42.46
#